data_d361effc004b6695d1bb45ae8c401532
#
_entry.id   d361effc004b6695d1bb45ae8c401532
#
_cell.length_a   1.000
_cell.length_b   1.000
_cell.length_c   1.000
_cell.angle_alpha   90.00
_cell.angle_beta   90.00
_cell.angle_gamma   90.00
#
_symmetry.space_group_name_H-M   'P 1'
#
loop_
_entity.id
_entity.type
_entity.pdbx_description
1 polymer ?
#
loop_
_entity_poly.entity_id
_entity_poly.type
_entity_poly.pdbx_seq_one_letter_code
_entity_poly.pdbx_strand_id
1 'polypeptide(L)'
;VSQSQQPVVEMRDLTMQWGARPVLDRVSLVMQPGERLAVVGPSGAGKSTVLRLLAGLQLPTSGELRLFDRPQTYLRLDQTDPPDVRLVFQNPALLASLTVEQNVGFLLREQGQLTREEIRERVEACLEAVGLFDVAHQYPGELSGGMQKRVSFARALIDNPQRGDEAMPLLLYDEPTAGLDPVACTRIEDLIVKTTTVAKGCSVVVSHVRSTIERSAERVVMVYGGHFQWSGS
;
A
#
# COMPACT_ATOMS: atom_id res chain seq x y z
N VAL A 1 8.90 -0.79 -32.00
CA VAL A 1 8.50 0.46 -31.37
C VAL A 1 7.97 0.06 -30.00
N SER A 2 8.79 0.27 -28.96
CA SER A 2 8.41 0.02 -27.56
C SER A 2 7.22 0.92 -27.25
N GLN A 3 6.05 0.36 -26.98
CA GLN A 3 4.96 1.12 -26.37
C GLN A 3 5.50 1.61 -25.03
N SER A 4 5.69 2.91 -24.88
CA SER A 4 6.02 3.51 -23.59
C SER A 4 4.82 3.23 -22.66
N GLN A 5 4.97 2.28 -21.75
CA GLN A 5 3.96 2.02 -20.75
C GLN A 5 3.79 3.30 -19.93
N GLN A 6 2.55 3.71 -19.72
CA GLN A 6 2.24 4.89 -18.89
C GLN A 6 2.69 4.66 -17.45
N PRO A 7 3.31 5.67 -16.81
CA PRO A 7 3.74 5.54 -15.43
C PRO A 7 2.55 5.29 -14.48
N VAL A 8 2.78 4.46 -13.46
CA VAL A 8 1.81 4.23 -12.39
C VAL A 8 1.76 5.40 -11.42
N VAL A 9 2.92 5.99 -11.12
CA VAL A 9 3.05 7.18 -10.29
C VAL A 9 3.87 8.22 -11.02
N GLU A 10 3.39 9.46 -11.02
CA GLU A 10 4.16 10.60 -11.47
C GLU A 10 3.94 11.77 -10.51
N MET A 11 5.02 12.21 -9.88
CA MET A 11 5.10 13.43 -9.07
C MET A 11 5.93 14.45 -9.84
N ARG A 12 5.41 15.67 -10.01
CA ARG A 12 6.11 16.78 -10.68
C ARG A 12 6.15 17.98 -9.76
N ASP A 13 7.36 18.36 -9.33
CA ASP A 13 7.63 19.51 -8.45
C ASP A 13 6.64 19.60 -7.27
N LEU A 14 6.32 18.44 -6.70
CA LEU A 14 5.30 18.29 -5.68
C LEU A 14 5.80 18.84 -4.35
N THR A 15 5.04 19.74 -3.77
CA THR A 15 5.28 20.31 -2.44
C THR A 15 4.14 19.95 -1.50
N MET A 16 4.46 19.54 -0.28
CA MET A 16 3.50 19.34 0.80
C MET A 16 3.95 20.09 2.04
N GLN A 17 3.07 20.96 2.56
CA GLN A 17 3.34 21.81 3.72
C GLN A 17 2.38 21.52 4.88
N TRP A 18 2.92 21.61 6.09
CA TRP A 18 2.14 21.69 7.32
C TRP A 18 2.44 23.04 8.00
N GLY A 19 1.46 23.96 7.94
CA GLY A 19 1.68 25.35 8.36
C GLY A 19 2.76 26.02 7.48
N ALA A 20 3.77 26.63 8.09
CA ALA A 20 4.83 27.36 7.38
C ALA A 20 6.01 26.48 6.92
N ARG A 21 6.04 25.18 7.28
CA ARG A 21 7.19 24.32 6.97
C ARG A 21 6.85 23.30 5.89
N PRO A 22 7.61 23.23 4.79
CA PRO A 22 7.47 22.14 3.84
C PRO A 22 7.97 20.82 4.47
N VAL A 23 7.16 19.78 4.34
CA VAL A 23 7.53 18.38 4.66
C VAL A 23 8.13 17.72 3.43
N LEU A 24 7.61 18.06 2.26
CA LEU A 24 8.18 17.74 0.95
C LEU A 24 8.25 19.05 0.15
N ASP A 25 9.40 19.33 -0.48
CA ASP A 25 9.63 20.56 -1.24
C ASP A 25 10.08 20.21 -2.66
N ARG A 26 9.23 20.47 -3.64
CA ARG A 26 9.45 20.28 -5.08
C ARG A 26 10.06 18.92 -5.43
N VAL A 27 9.49 17.86 -4.87
CA VAL A 27 9.92 16.49 -5.16
C VAL A 27 9.32 16.00 -6.47
N SER A 28 10.14 15.28 -7.26
CA SER A 28 9.71 14.65 -8.50
C SER A 28 10.09 13.18 -8.50
N LEU A 29 9.15 12.33 -8.94
CA LEU A 29 9.30 10.88 -8.99
C LEU A 29 8.45 10.32 -10.11
N VAL A 30 9.01 9.37 -10.86
CA VAL A 30 8.27 8.54 -11.81
C VAL A 30 8.44 7.09 -11.42
N MET A 31 7.36 6.33 -11.41
CA MET A 31 7.34 4.90 -11.13
C MET A 31 6.63 4.15 -12.26
N GLN A 32 7.31 3.14 -12.80
CA GLN A 32 6.81 2.36 -13.94
C GLN A 32 5.95 1.17 -13.48
N PRO A 33 5.11 0.61 -14.36
CA PRO A 33 4.38 -0.63 -14.08
C PRO A 33 5.32 -1.77 -13.65
N GLY A 34 4.90 -2.52 -12.62
CA GLY A 34 5.65 -3.65 -12.06
C GLY A 34 6.81 -3.25 -11.14
N GLU A 35 7.09 -1.97 -10.97
CA GLU A 35 8.21 -1.50 -10.17
C GLU A 35 7.97 -1.66 -8.67
N ARG A 36 9.02 -2.04 -7.94
CA ARG A 36 9.03 -2.13 -6.48
C ARG A 36 10.00 -1.11 -5.90
N LEU A 37 9.46 -0.11 -5.21
CA LEU A 37 10.17 1.05 -4.68
C LEU A 37 10.25 0.99 -3.16
N ALA A 38 11.42 1.27 -2.58
CA ALA A 38 11.54 1.59 -1.16
C ALA A 38 11.74 3.10 -0.96
N VAL A 39 11.05 3.66 0.02
CA VAL A 39 11.24 5.04 0.46
C VAL A 39 11.90 5.01 1.84
N VAL A 40 13.12 5.53 1.91
CA VAL A 40 13.95 5.52 3.12
C VAL A 40 14.26 6.94 3.60
N GLY A 41 14.72 7.09 4.83
CA GLY A 41 15.12 8.37 5.39
C GLY A 41 14.90 8.43 6.90
N PRO A 42 15.40 9.47 7.58
CA PRO A 42 15.25 9.61 9.02
C PRO A 42 13.79 9.75 9.45
N SER A 43 13.53 9.59 10.76
CA SER A 43 12.20 9.85 11.31
C SER A 43 11.80 11.31 11.06
N GLY A 44 10.55 11.55 10.70
CA GLY A 44 10.04 12.88 10.37
C GLY A 44 10.45 13.43 9.00
N ALA A 45 11.19 12.68 8.16
CA ALA A 45 11.63 13.16 6.84
C ALA A 45 10.50 13.32 5.81
N GLY A 46 9.27 12.84 6.08
CA GLY A 46 8.15 12.92 5.15
C GLY A 46 7.77 11.60 4.46
N LYS A 47 8.38 10.47 4.84
CA LYS A 47 8.11 9.15 4.23
C LYS A 47 6.63 8.76 4.26
N SER A 48 5.99 8.81 5.44
CA SER A 48 4.55 8.51 5.56
C SER A 48 3.68 9.55 4.86
N THR A 49 4.19 10.78 4.67
CA THR A 49 3.52 11.81 3.86
C THR A 49 3.50 11.40 2.39
N VAL A 50 4.60 10.85 1.86
CA VAL A 50 4.63 10.28 0.51
C VAL A 50 3.56 9.19 0.36
N LEU A 51 3.47 8.24 1.30
CA LEU A 51 2.43 7.19 1.24
C LEU A 51 1.00 7.76 1.31
N ARG A 52 0.76 8.77 2.16
CA ARG A 52 -0.57 9.38 2.29
C ARG A 52 -0.99 10.13 1.03
N LEU A 53 -0.06 10.80 0.36
CA LEU A 53 -0.29 11.41 -0.95
C LEU A 53 -0.63 10.36 -2.00
N LEU A 54 0.16 9.29 -2.10
CA LEU A 54 -0.10 8.18 -3.01
C LEU A 54 -1.42 7.45 -2.71
N ALA A 55 -1.80 7.35 -1.44
CA ALA A 55 -3.07 6.75 -1.04
C ALA A 55 -4.30 7.66 -1.30
N GLY A 56 -4.07 8.91 -1.73
CA GLY A 56 -5.14 9.91 -1.90
C GLY A 56 -5.77 10.36 -0.58
N LEU A 57 -5.07 10.15 0.55
CA LEU A 57 -5.50 10.61 1.87
C LEU A 57 -5.12 12.07 2.14
N GLN A 58 -4.24 12.62 1.31
CA GLN A 58 -3.80 14.01 1.33
C GLN A 58 -3.60 14.50 -0.10
N LEU A 59 -3.79 15.80 -0.31
CA LEU A 59 -3.48 16.47 -1.57
C LEU A 59 -2.20 17.28 -1.42
N PRO A 60 -1.39 17.40 -2.47
CA PRO A 60 -0.23 18.27 -2.45
C PRO A 60 -0.65 19.75 -2.28
N THR A 61 0.19 20.54 -1.63
CA THR A 61 0.00 21.98 -1.50
C THR A 61 0.24 22.70 -2.85
N SER A 62 1.19 22.18 -3.64
CA SER A 62 1.47 22.61 -5.01
C SER A 62 2.20 21.51 -5.78
N GLY A 63 2.37 21.70 -7.09
CA GLY A 63 2.87 20.66 -8.00
C GLY A 63 1.76 19.70 -8.44
N GLU A 64 2.13 18.61 -9.07
CA GLU A 64 1.19 17.66 -9.63
C GLU A 64 1.49 16.24 -9.14
N LEU A 65 0.42 15.49 -8.80
CA LEU A 65 0.44 14.05 -8.57
C LEU A 65 -0.50 13.39 -9.57
N ARG A 66 0.02 12.43 -10.33
CA ARG A 66 -0.79 11.55 -11.19
C ARG A 66 -0.63 10.11 -10.75
N LEU A 67 -1.73 9.38 -10.71
CA LEU A 67 -1.77 7.94 -10.48
C LEU A 67 -2.48 7.28 -11.66
N PHE A 68 -1.83 6.31 -12.30
CA PHE A 68 -2.37 5.66 -13.51
C PHE A 68 -2.81 6.68 -14.57
N ASP A 69 -1.97 7.69 -14.81
CA ASP A 69 -2.20 8.84 -15.71
C ASP A 69 -3.40 9.74 -15.34
N ARG A 70 -4.01 9.56 -14.17
CA ARG A 70 -5.12 10.39 -13.68
C ARG A 70 -4.61 11.41 -12.67
N PRO A 71 -4.82 12.72 -12.86
CA PRO A 71 -4.43 13.73 -11.88
C PRO A 71 -5.23 13.58 -10.58
N GLN A 72 -4.53 13.68 -9.45
CA GLN A 72 -5.13 13.55 -8.12
C GLN A 72 -5.45 14.94 -7.56
N THR A 73 -6.63 15.46 -7.89
CA THR A 73 -7.11 16.79 -7.50
C THR A 73 -8.15 16.75 -6.37
N TYR A 74 -8.63 15.56 -6.02
CA TYR A 74 -9.58 15.32 -4.95
C TYR A 74 -9.07 14.26 -3.99
N LEU A 75 -9.46 14.33 -2.73
CA LEU A 75 -9.22 13.25 -1.78
C LEU A 75 -9.91 11.97 -2.26
N ARG A 76 -9.35 10.82 -1.89
CA ARG A 76 -9.89 9.51 -2.29
C ARG A 76 -11.37 9.34 -1.96
N LEU A 77 -11.81 9.86 -0.81
CA LEU A 77 -13.20 9.77 -0.35
C LEU A 77 -14.17 10.60 -1.20
N ASP A 78 -13.67 11.60 -1.90
CA ASP A 78 -14.47 12.51 -2.74
C ASP A 78 -14.47 12.07 -4.23
N GLN A 79 -13.77 10.99 -4.55
CA GLN A 79 -13.69 10.45 -5.92
C GLN A 79 -14.75 9.35 -6.14
N THR A 80 -15.47 9.43 -7.24
CA THR A 80 -16.46 8.41 -7.64
C THR A 80 -15.77 7.09 -8.04
N ASP A 81 -14.63 7.17 -8.72
CA ASP A 81 -13.82 6.02 -9.15
C ASP A 81 -12.35 6.26 -8.78
N PRO A 82 -11.97 6.08 -7.50
CA PRO A 82 -10.60 6.29 -7.07
C PRO A 82 -9.67 5.23 -7.67
N PRO A 83 -8.38 5.57 -7.93
CA PRO A 83 -7.40 4.62 -8.45
C PRO A 83 -7.20 3.43 -7.49
N ASP A 84 -6.78 2.26 -8.02
CA ASP A 84 -6.56 1.06 -7.19
C ASP A 84 -5.27 1.16 -6.39
N VAL A 85 -5.35 1.88 -5.30
CA VAL A 85 -4.27 2.01 -4.33
C VAL A 85 -4.69 1.33 -3.04
N ARG A 86 -3.86 0.44 -2.52
CA ARG A 86 -4.14 -0.34 -1.31
C ARG A 86 -3.04 -0.10 -0.30
N LEU A 87 -3.40 0.31 0.91
CA LEU A 87 -2.45 0.69 1.96
C LEU A 87 -2.49 -0.30 3.12
N VAL A 88 -1.33 -0.86 3.43
CA VAL A 88 -1.06 -1.63 4.65
C VAL A 88 -0.37 -0.70 5.64
N PHE A 89 -1.06 -0.38 6.71
CA PHE A 89 -0.56 0.51 7.76
C PHE A 89 0.42 -0.20 8.70
N GLN A 90 1.28 0.55 9.35
CA GLN A 90 2.17 0.09 10.41
C GLN A 90 1.39 -0.64 11.52
N ASN A 91 0.29 -0.04 11.99
CA ASN A 91 -0.71 -0.71 12.80
C ASN A 91 -1.77 -1.32 11.87
N PRO A 92 -2.21 -2.57 12.07
CA PRO A 92 -3.09 -3.27 11.12
C PRO A 92 -4.40 -2.56 10.78
N ALA A 93 -4.83 -1.59 11.60
CA ALA A 93 -6.05 -0.80 11.40
C ALA A 93 -7.28 -1.69 11.13
N LEU A 94 -7.40 -2.80 11.87
CA LEU A 94 -8.56 -3.68 11.81
C LEU A 94 -9.71 -3.10 12.63
N LEU A 95 -10.92 -3.24 12.13
CA LEU A 95 -12.13 -2.84 12.84
C LEU A 95 -12.42 -3.88 13.93
N ALA A 96 -12.26 -3.48 15.19
CA ALA A 96 -12.35 -4.38 16.34
C ALA A 96 -13.75 -5.01 16.53
N SER A 97 -14.79 -4.35 16.04
CA SER A 97 -16.18 -4.83 16.08
C SER A 97 -16.54 -5.82 14.97
N LEU A 98 -15.65 -6.04 14.02
CA LEU A 98 -15.83 -6.93 12.88
C LEU A 98 -14.95 -8.16 13.02
N THR A 99 -15.43 -9.32 12.55
CA THR A 99 -14.62 -10.53 12.45
C THR A 99 -13.51 -10.37 11.40
N VAL A 100 -12.58 -11.30 11.34
CA VAL A 100 -11.51 -11.35 10.32
C VAL A 100 -12.14 -11.39 8.91
N GLU A 101 -13.10 -12.28 8.67
CA GLU A 101 -13.83 -12.34 7.40
C GLU A 101 -14.47 -10.99 7.04
N GLN A 102 -15.09 -10.33 8.02
CA GLN A 102 -15.72 -9.03 7.81
C GLN A 102 -14.71 -7.93 7.54
N ASN A 103 -13.54 -7.95 8.20
CA ASN A 103 -12.45 -7.01 7.95
C ASN A 103 -11.85 -7.17 6.56
N VAL A 104 -11.58 -8.40 6.13
CA VAL A 104 -10.99 -8.67 4.81
C VAL A 104 -12.00 -8.39 3.70
N GLY A 105 -13.23 -8.87 3.82
CA GLY A 105 -14.29 -8.70 2.82
C GLY A 105 -15.02 -7.35 2.88
N PHE A 106 -14.58 -6.41 3.70
CA PHE A 106 -15.28 -5.14 3.95
C PHE A 106 -15.63 -4.40 2.65
N LEU A 107 -14.64 -4.17 1.80
CA LEU A 107 -14.82 -3.47 0.53
C LEU A 107 -15.83 -4.15 -0.39
N LEU A 108 -15.77 -5.48 -0.50
CA LEU A 108 -16.69 -6.25 -1.36
C LEU A 108 -18.13 -6.19 -0.88
N ARG A 109 -18.34 -6.13 0.45
CA ARG A 109 -19.69 -5.98 1.04
C ARG A 109 -20.28 -4.60 0.78
N GLU A 110 -19.48 -3.55 0.93
CA GLU A 110 -19.90 -2.17 0.66
C GLU A 110 -20.28 -1.95 -0.82
N GLN A 111 -19.62 -2.66 -1.73
CA GLN A 111 -19.95 -2.60 -3.16
C GLN A 111 -21.27 -3.32 -3.52
N GLY A 112 -21.71 -4.27 -2.71
CA GLY A 112 -23.01 -4.91 -2.84
C GLY A 112 -23.24 -5.76 -4.11
N GLN A 113 -22.17 -6.14 -4.83
CA GLN A 113 -22.27 -6.82 -6.13
C GLN A 113 -22.13 -8.34 -6.05
N LEU A 114 -21.53 -8.83 -4.96
CA LEU A 114 -21.28 -10.25 -4.74
C LEU A 114 -22.22 -10.80 -3.67
N THR A 115 -22.56 -12.06 -3.81
CA THR A 115 -23.23 -12.82 -2.77
C THR A 115 -22.33 -13.02 -1.55
N ARG A 116 -22.91 -13.35 -0.42
CA ARG A 116 -22.14 -13.65 0.80
C ARG A 116 -21.18 -14.82 0.60
N GLU A 117 -21.59 -15.83 -0.16
CA GLU A 117 -20.77 -17.02 -0.43
C GLU A 117 -19.55 -16.67 -1.30
N GLU A 118 -19.75 -15.91 -2.38
CA GLU A 118 -18.64 -15.44 -3.23
C GLU A 118 -17.64 -14.57 -2.45
N ILE A 119 -18.12 -13.72 -1.54
CA ILE A 119 -17.23 -12.92 -0.67
C ILE A 119 -16.44 -13.83 0.26
N ARG A 120 -17.10 -14.83 0.87
CA ARG A 120 -16.46 -15.77 1.79
C ARG A 120 -15.35 -16.56 1.09
N GLU A 121 -15.61 -17.14 -0.08
CA GLU A 121 -14.61 -17.87 -0.86
C GLU A 121 -13.38 -17.00 -1.17
N ARG A 122 -13.58 -15.75 -1.58
CA ARG A 122 -12.48 -14.79 -1.84
C ARG A 122 -11.71 -14.46 -0.58
N VAL A 123 -12.40 -14.26 0.53
CA VAL A 123 -11.75 -13.99 1.83
C VAL A 123 -10.92 -15.18 2.28
N GLU A 124 -11.45 -16.40 2.19
CA GLU A 124 -10.73 -17.62 2.54
C GLU A 124 -9.44 -17.76 1.69
N ALA A 125 -9.54 -17.58 0.37
CA ALA A 125 -8.37 -17.58 -0.51
C ALA A 125 -7.32 -16.53 -0.13
N CYS A 126 -7.73 -15.32 0.25
CA CYS A 126 -6.81 -14.28 0.71
C CYS A 126 -6.17 -14.64 2.07
N LEU A 127 -6.91 -15.25 2.99
CA LEU A 127 -6.39 -15.69 4.29
C LEU A 127 -5.39 -16.83 4.11
N GLU A 128 -5.67 -17.81 3.26
CA GLU A 128 -4.75 -18.88 2.91
C GLU A 128 -3.47 -18.34 2.28
N ALA A 129 -3.57 -17.36 1.38
CA ALA A 129 -2.42 -16.73 0.73
C ALA A 129 -1.45 -16.10 1.73
N VAL A 130 -1.95 -15.63 2.88
CA VAL A 130 -1.14 -15.07 3.97
C VAL A 130 -0.84 -16.08 5.08
N GLY A 131 -1.17 -17.37 4.88
CA GLY A 131 -0.90 -18.45 5.84
C GLY A 131 -1.75 -18.35 7.12
N LEU A 132 -3.00 -17.95 6.99
CA LEU A 132 -3.99 -17.93 8.07
C LEU A 132 -5.10 -18.93 7.74
N PHE A 133 -5.34 -19.86 8.65
CA PHE A 133 -6.34 -20.92 8.51
C PHE A 133 -7.28 -20.89 9.72
N ASP A 134 -8.54 -21.16 9.51
CA ASP A 134 -9.59 -21.30 10.56
C ASP A 134 -9.75 -20.08 11.48
N VAL A 135 -9.43 -18.87 11.01
CA VAL A 135 -9.52 -17.63 11.79
C VAL A 135 -10.62 -16.68 11.32
N ALA A 136 -11.32 -17.00 10.26
CA ALA A 136 -12.29 -16.11 9.60
C ALA A 136 -13.37 -15.58 10.56
N HIS A 137 -13.77 -16.39 11.54
CA HIS A 137 -14.81 -16.08 12.53
C HIS A 137 -14.29 -15.34 13.77
N GLN A 138 -12.96 -15.28 13.97
CA GLN A 138 -12.34 -14.62 15.13
C GLN A 138 -12.41 -13.09 14.99
N TYR A 139 -12.37 -12.41 16.13
CA TYR A 139 -12.23 -10.97 16.20
C TYR A 139 -10.75 -10.57 16.29
N PRO A 140 -10.38 -9.35 15.86
CA PRO A 140 -9.00 -8.89 15.94
C PRO A 140 -8.35 -9.04 17.33
N GLY A 141 -9.11 -8.84 18.42
CA GLY A 141 -8.62 -8.98 19.78
C GLY A 141 -8.23 -10.41 20.19
N GLU A 142 -8.67 -11.43 19.44
CA GLU A 142 -8.35 -12.84 19.67
C GLU A 142 -7.08 -13.27 18.93
N LEU A 143 -6.54 -12.40 18.08
CA LEU A 143 -5.36 -12.67 17.24
C LEU A 143 -4.08 -12.13 17.86
N SER A 144 -2.97 -12.83 17.65
CA SER A 144 -1.64 -12.26 17.90
C SER A 144 -1.36 -11.06 16.99
N GLY A 145 -0.44 -10.16 17.40
CA GLY A 145 -0.07 -9.00 16.59
C GLY A 145 0.43 -9.38 15.18
N GLY A 146 1.18 -10.48 15.07
CA GLY A 146 1.62 -11.01 13.78
C GLY A 146 0.47 -11.57 12.92
N MET A 147 -0.56 -12.16 13.53
CA MET A 147 -1.77 -12.59 12.82
C MET A 147 -2.56 -11.37 12.34
N GLN A 148 -2.76 -10.36 13.19
CA GLN A 148 -3.44 -9.12 12.81
C GLN A 148 -2.75 -8.43 11.62
N LYS A 149 -1.41 -8.38 11.61
CA LYS A 149 -0.66 -7.88 10.44
C LYS A 149 -0.97 -8.71 9.19
N ARG A 150 -0.93 -10.04 9.26
CA ARG A 150 -1.27 -10.90 8.12
C ARG A 150 -2.71 -10.70 7.64
N VAL A 151 -3.67 -10.47 8.52
CA VAL A 151 -5.05 -10.10 8.15
C VAL A 151 -5.07 -8.77 7.37
N SER A 152 -4.27 -7.77 7.76
CA SER A 152 -4.19 -6.51 7.00
C SER A 152 -3.61 -6.70 5.59
N PHE A 153 -2.69 -7.65 5.40
CA PHE A 153 -2.22 -8.06 4.07
C PHE A 153 -3.31 -8.77 3.28
N ALA A 154 -4.04 -9.72 3.88
CA ALA A 154 -5.18 -10.38 3.25
C ALA A 154 -6.22 -9.36 2.76
N ARG A 155 -6.52 -8.33 3.58
CA ARG A 155 -7.40 -7.23 3.20
C ARG A 155 -6.86 -6.42 2.01
N ALA A 156 -5.54 -6.26 1.89
CA ALA A 156 -4.94 -5.58 0.73
C ALA A 156 -4.90 -6.46 -0.52
N LEU A 157 -4.97 -7.79 -0.37
CA LEU A 157 -5.03 -8.74 -1.47
C LEU A 157 -6.42 -8.90 -2.08
N ILE A 158 -7.47 -8.60 -1.31
CA ILE A 158 -8.85 -8.84 -1.75
C ILE A 158 -9.08 -8.14 -3.10
N ASP A 159 -9.46 -8.91 -4.08
CA ASP A 159 -9.64 -8.41 -5.43
C ASP A 159 -10.96 -7.67 -5.60
N ASN A 160 -10.96 -6.58 -6.38
CA ASN A 160 -12.15 -5.83 -6.71
C ASN A 160 -12.64 -6.24 -8.10
N PRO A 161 -13.74 -7.03 -8.21
CA PRO A 161 -14.22 -7.51 -9.50
C PRO A 161 -14.64 -6.41 -10.47
N GLN A 162 -14.89 -5.19 -9.98
CA GLN A 162 -15.21 -4.05 -10.86
C GLN A 162 -14.04 -3.59 -11.72
N ARG A 163 -12.81 -3.97 -11.39
CA ARG A 163 -11.61 -3.44 -12.04
C ARG A 163 -11.06 -4.31 -13.16
N GLY A 164 -11.63 -5.51 -13.37
CA GLY A 164 -11.19 -6.46 -14.39
C GLY A 164 -9.80 -7.06 -14.13
N ASP A 165 -9.46 -8.09 -14.89
CA ASP A 165 -8.21 -8.87 -14.72
C ASP A 165 -6.93 -8.11 -15.08
N GLU A 166 -7.03 -6.96 -15.73
CA GLU A 166 -5.88 -6.13 -16.16
C GLU A 166 -5.50 -5.04 -15.16
N ALA A 167 -6.26 -4.86 -14.08
CA ALA A 167 -5.99 -3.83 -13.09
C ALA A 167 -4.75 -4.17 -12.28
N MET A 168 -3.69 -3.38 -12.44
CA MET A 168 -2.47 -3.46 -11.64
C MET A 168 -2.59 -2.52 -10.43
N PRO A 169 -2.78 -3.02 -9.20
CA PRO A 169 -2.88 -2.16 -8.02
C PRO A 169 -1.52 -1.55 -7.66
N LEU A 170 -1.56 -0.36 -7.04
CA LEU A 170 -0.43 0.20 -6.31
C LEU A 170 -0.56 -0.20 -4.84
N LEU A 171 0.38 -1.04 -4.38
CA LEU A 171 0.43 -1.54 -3.01
C LEU A 171 1.38 -0.68 -2.17
N LEU A 172 0.88 -0.11 -1.09
CA LEU A 172 1.63 0.75 -0.19
C LEU A 172 1.81 0.06 1.16
N TYR A 173 3.03 0.04 1.67
CA TYR A 173 3.38 -0.58 2.95
C TYR A 173 4.09 0.42 3.85
N ASP A 174 3.46 0.80 4.96
CA ASP A 174 4.06 1.71 5.96
C ASP A 174 4.65 0.90 7.11
N GLU A 175 5.98 0.84 7.19
CA GLU A 175 6.77 0.13 8.22
C GLU A 175 6.23 -1.29 8.53
N PRO A 176 6.08 -2.16 7.50
CA PRO A 176 5.35 -3.42 7.63
C PRO A 176 5.99 -4.41 8.62
N THR A 177 7.30 -4.32 8.84
CA THR A 177 8.07 -5.21 9.73
C THR A 177 8.37 -4.60 11.11
N ALA A 178 7.96 -3.35 11.35
CA ALA A 178 8.25 -2.67 12.61
C ALA A 178 7.68 -3.43 13.82
N GLY A 179 8.52 -3.61 14.84
CA GLY A 179 8.15 -4.28 16.11
C GLY A 179 7.96 -5.80 16.02
N LEU A 180 8.40 -6.43 14.94
CA LEU A 180 8.38 -7.87 14.77
C LEU A 180 9.75 -8.49 15.09
N ASP A 181 9.75 -9.75 15.52
CA ASP A 181 10.96 -10.55 15.61
C ASP A 181 11.52 -10.92 14.22
N PRO A 182 12.80 -11.31 14.10
CA PRO A 182 13.43 -11.57 12.81
C PRO A 182 12.73 -12.62 11.96
N VAL A 183 12.14 -13.66 12.57
CA VAL A 183 11.43 -14.73 11.84
C VAL A 183 10.12 -14.19 11.26
N ALA A 184 9.39 -13.40 12.06
CA ALA A 184 8.17 -12.74 11.62
C ALA A 184 8.47 -11.68 10.54
N CYS A 185 9.58 -10.93 10.64
CA CYS A 185 10.05 -10.01 9.60
C CYS A 185 10.21 -10.71 8.25
N THR A 186 10.97 -11.82 8.22
CA THR A 186 11.18 -12.59 6.98
C THR A 186 9.87 -13.04 6.35
N ARG A 187 8.92 -13.51 7.15
CA ARG A 187 7.59 -13.92 6.65
C ARG A 187 6.81 -12.75 6.03
N ILE A 188 6.88 -11.58 6.64
CA ILE A 188 6.23 -10.36 6.10
C ILE A 188 6.93 -9.88 4.84
N GLU A 189 8.26 -9.92 4.78
CA GLU A 189 9.04 -9.60 3.59
C GLU A 189 8.68 -10.50 2.40
N ASP A 190 8.64 -11.82 2.62
CA ASP A 190 8.19 -12.78 1.61
C ASP A 190 6.74 -12.51 1.17
N LEU A 191 5.89 -12.09 2.11
CA LEU A 191 4.51 -11.75 1.83
C LEU A 191 4.38 -10.49 0.96
N ILE A 192 5.18 -9.44 1.21
CA ILE A 192 5.23 -8.24 0.36
C ILE A 192 5.56 -8.61 -1.08
N VAL A 193 6.61 -9.40 -1.29
CA VAL A 193 7.02 -9.86 -2.62
C VAL A 193 5.91 -10.69 -3.27
N LYS A 194 5.39 -11.69 -2.54
CA LYS A 194 4.32 -12.57 -3.02
C LYS A 194 3.07 -11.77 -3.41
N THR A 195 2.61 -10.86 -2.54
CA THR A 195 1.39 -10.07 -2.80
C THR A 195 1.54 -9.17 -4.01
N THR A 196 2.68 -8.50 -4.15
CA THR A 196 2.96 -7.64 -5.32
C THR A 196 3.01 -8.47 -6.62
N THR A 197 3.63 -9.65 -6.57
CA THR A 197 3.73 -10.55 -7.73
C THR A 197 2.37 -11.13 -8.12
N VAL A 198 1.59 -11.62 -7.15
CA VAL A 198 0.26 -12.20 -7.40
C VAL A 198 -0.70 -11.14 -7.95
N ALA A 199 -0.68 -9.94 -7.38
CA ALA A 199 -1.51 -8.82 -7.85
C ALA A 199 -1.01 -8.23 -9.18
N LYS A 200 0.14 -8.68 -9.72
CA LYS A 200 0.81 -8.09 -10.89
C LYS A 200 0.94 -6.56 -10.77
N GLY A 201 1.06 -6.07 -9.55
CA GLY A 201 1.02 -4.65 -9.20
C GLY A 201 2.38 -4.01 -9.06
N CYS A 202 2.36 -2.76 -8.61
CA CYS A 202 3.53 -2.02 -8.16
C CYS A 202 3.53 -1.94 -6.65
N SER A 203 4.69 -1.73 -6.02
CA SER A 203 4.71 -1.52 -4.58
C SER A 203 5.63 -0.38 -4.15
N VAL A 204 5.21 0.32 -3.09
CA VAL A 204 6.03 1.30 -2.37
C VAL A 204 6.12 0.87 -0.91
N VAL A 205 7.32 0.62 -0.43
CA VAL A 205 7.58 0.21 0.94
C VAL A 205 8.31 1.34 1.66
N VAL A 206 7.75 1.84 2.74
CA VAL A 206 8.47 2.71 3.69
C VAL A 206 9.04 1.80 4.77
N SER A 207 10.35 1.79 4.94
CA SER A 207 11.01 1.04 6.01
C SER A 207 12.36 1.65 6.38
N HIS A 208 12.80 1.39 7.61
CA HIS A 208 14.16 1.63 8.08
C HIS A 208 14.93 0.31 8.33
N VAL A 209 14.29 -0.83 8.09
CA VAL A 209 14.87 -2.17 8.24
C VAL A 209 15.54 -2.56 6.94
N ARG A 210 16.87 -2.77 6.98
CA ARG A 210 17.69 -3.07 5.80
C ARG A 210 17.21 -4.32 5.05
N SER A 211 16.94 -5.42 5.76
CA SER A 211 16.47 -6.66 5.13
C SER A 211 15.17 -6.46 4.38
N THR A 212 14.24 -5.70 4.95
CA THR A 212 12.96 -5.38 4.31
C THR A 212 13.17 -4.60 3.01
N ILE A 213 14.09 -3.62 3.00
CA ILE A 213 14.40 -2.84 1.80
C ILE A 213 15.01 -3.73 0.72
N GLU A 214 16.07 -4.47 1.05
CA GLU A 214 16.81 -5.33 0.10
C GLU A 214 15.95 -6.45 -0.50
N ARG A 215 14.99 -6.99 0.26
CA ARG A 215 14.13 -8.10 -0.20
C ARG A 215 12.91 -7.62 -0.97
N SER A 216 12.34 -6.47 -0.61
CA SER A 216 11.05 -6.04 -1.14
C SER A 216 11.13 -4.99 -2.26
N ALA A 217 12.28 -4.37 -2.50
CA ALA A 217 12.43 -3.29 -3.46
C ALA A 217 13.59 -3.52 -4.45
N GLU A 218 13.44 -2.97 -5.64
CA GLU A 218 14.45 -2.95 -6.70
C GLU A 218 15.08 -1.56 -6.85
N ARG A 219 14.36 -0.54 -6.43
CA ARG A 219 14.82 0.85 -6.41
C ARG A 219 14.55 1.47 -5.05
N VAL A 220 15.46 2.32 -4.62
CA VAL A 220 15.37 3.04 -3.35
C VAL A 220 15.34 4.53 -3.63
N VAL A 221 14.50 5.26 -2.92
CA VAL A 221 14.48 6.73 -2.89
C VAL A 221 14.71 7.20 -1.47
N MET A 222 15.72 8.03 -1.28
CA MET A 222 16.05 8.61 0.02
C MET A 222 15.40 9.98 0.18
N VAL A 223 14.57 10.13 1.21
CA VAL A 223 13.97 11.41 1.62
C VAL A 223 14.81 12.02 2.74
N TYR A 224 15.31 13.22 2.51
CA TYR A 224 16.07 13.97 3.52
C TYR A 224 15.83 15.48 3.35
N GLY A 225 15.55 16.18 4.45
CA GLY A 225 15.30 17.63 4.43
C GLY A 225 14.12 18.05 3.53
N GLY A 226 13.14 17.19 3.34
CA GLY A 226 11.99 17.43 2.46
C GLY A 226 12.25 17.19 0.97
N HIS A 227 13.42 16.70 0.58
CA HIS A 227 13.76 16.44 -0.82
C HIS A 227 14.08 14.96 -1.06
N PHE A 228 13.92 14.52 -2.30
CA PHE A 228 14.45 13.23 -2.76
C PHE A 228 15.92 13.43 -3.13
N GLN A 229 16.80 13.08 -2.19
CA GLN A 229 18.25 13.31 -2.31
C GLN A 229 18.95 12.31 -3.20
N TRP A 230 18.44 11.10 -3.27
CA TRP A 230 19.04 10.02 -4.04
C TRP A 230 17.98 9.03 -4.50
N SER A 231 18.16 8.48 -5.71
CA SER A 231 17.37 7.39 -6.24
C SER A 231 18.29 6.43 -7.01
N GLY A 232 18.23 5.13 -6.69
CA GLY A 232 19.07 4.11 -7.32
C GLY A 232 18.65 2.70 -6.88
N SER A 233 19.32 1.70 -7.44
CA SER A 233 19.16 0.26 -7.14
C SER A 233 20.25 -0.21 -6.18
#